data_a58fd0bd99df34b9b743e147e1bda83e
#
_entry.id   a58fd0bd99df34b9b743e147e1bda83e
#
_cell.length_a   1.000
_cell.length_b   1.000
_cell.length_c   1.000
_cell.angle_alpha   90.00
_cell.angle_beta   90.00
_cell.angle_gamma   90.00
#
_symmetry.space_group_name_H-M   'P 1'
#
loop_
_entity.id
_entity.type
_entity.pdbx_description
1 polymer ?
#
loop_
_entity_poly.entity_id
_entity_poly.type
_entity_poly.pdbx_seq_one_letter_code
_entity_poly.pdbx_strand_id
1 'polypeptide(L)'
;MLDKLRITKKQKLLIDTIVATGCSVKKASEIAGYAKGESGRVTASKTLRLPHIQEYMQQRVRETIGLNATKSLNKMLELSQGAKSEYVQLEASKDILDRAGYKPVEKSMSLIQGNINVSID
;
A
#
# COMPACT_ATOMS: atom_id res chain seq x y z
N MET A 1 14.10 1.98 24.85
CA MET A 1 13.60 1.62 24.05
C MET A 1 12.47 2.18 23.31
N LEU A 2 11.77 1.31 22.65
CA LEU A 2 10.71 1.76 21.82
C LEU A 2 9.63 2.45 22.59
N ASP A 3 9.50 2.11 23.85
CA ASP A 3 8.51 2.73 24.69
C ASP A 3 8.66 4.21 24.79
N LYS A 4 9.87 4.69 24.60
CA LYS A 4 10.11 6.10 24.69
C LYS A 4 9.50 6.83 23.52
N LEU A 5 9.31 6.12 22.42
CA LEU A 5 8.79 6.71 21.21
C LEU A 5 7.32 6.35 21.06
N ARG A 6 6.61 6.55 22.14
CA ARG A 6 5.20 6.25 22.16
C ARG A 6 4.42 7.13 21.21
N ILE A 7 3.52 6.52 20.49
CA ILE A 7 2.67 7.23 19.57
C ILE A 7 1.37 7.56 20.28
N THR A 8 0.98 8.81 20.26
CA THR A 8 -0.24 9.26 20.94
C THR A 8 -1.45 8.86 20.12
N LYS A 9 -2.62 8.85 20.77
CA LYS A 9 -3.87 8.55 20.08
C LYS A 9 -4.12 9.52 18.94
N LYS A 10 -3.77 10.78 19.15
CA LYS A 10 -3.94 11.82 18.15
C LYS A 10 -3.07 11.56 16.93
N GLN A 11 -1.84 11.15 17.17
CA GLN A 11 -0.92 10.82 16.10
C GLN A 11 -1.39 9.59 15.32
N LYS A 12 -1.87 8.57 16.04
CA LYS A 12 -2.41 7.38 15.39
C LYS A 12 -3.61 7.74 14.53
N LEU A 13 -4.49 8.56 15.03
CA LEU A 13 -5.67 8.96 14.29
C LEU A 13 -5.30 9.73 13.03
N LEU A 14 -4.29 10.59 13.14
CA LEU A 14 -3.80 11.33 11.98
C LEU A 14 -3.34 10.36 10.88
N ILE A 15 -2.51 9.41 11.25
CA ILE A 15 -1.96 8.46 10.29
C ILE A 15 -3.03 7.54 9.74
N ASP A 16 -3.87 7.02 10.62
CA ASP A 16 -4.93 6.09 10.21
C ASP A 16 -5.90 6.76 9.24
N THR A 17 -6.18 8.03 9.46
CA THR A 17 -7.06 8.78 8.56
C THR A 17 -6.42 8.93 7.17
N ILE A 18 -5.14 9.28 7.15
CA ILE A 18 -4.43 9.42 5.87
C ILE A 18 -4.39 8.09 5.12
N VAL A 19 -4.05 7.02 5.82
CA VAL A 19 -3.92 5.70 5.20
C VAL A 19 -5.26 5.19 4.70
N ALA A 20 -6.32 5.40 5.47
CA ALA A 20 -7.64 4.89 5.12
C ALA A 20 -8.30 5.67 3.99
N THR A 21 -8.12 6.99 3.96
CA THR A 21 -8.86 7.83 3.02
C THR A 21 -8.02 8.49 1.94
N GLY A 22 -6.70 8.59 2.17
CA GLY A 22 -5.83 9.29 1.22
C GLY A 22 -6.06 10.79 1.19
N CYS A 23 -6.70 11.35 2.23
CA CYS A 23 -6.99 12.77 2.25
C CYS A 23 -5.72 13.60 2.49
N SER A 24 -5.85 14.91 2.34
CA SER A 24 -4.73 15.82 2.55
C SER A 24 -4.31 15.83 4.02
N VAL A 25 -3.07 16.25 4.27
CA VAL A 25 -2.58 16.37 5.64
C VAL A 25 -3.41 17.37 6.42
N LYS A 26 -3.82 18.46 5.77
CA LYS A 26 -4.65 19.47 6.42
C LYS A 26 -5.96 18.88 6.92
N LYS A 27 -6.65 18.14 6.06
CA LYS A 27 -7.92 17.54 6.41
C LYS A 27 -7.74 16.47 7.49
N ALA A 28 -6.72 15.65 7.36
CA ALA A 28 -6.44 14.62 8.34
C ALA A 28 -6.11 15.23 9.70
N SER A 29 -5.38 16.33 9.72
CA SER A 29 -5.03 16.99 10.97
C SER A 29 -6.27 17.53 11.68
N GLU A 30 -7.22 18.06 10.92
CA GLU A 30 -8.46 18.56 11.51
C GLU A 30 -9.29 17.41 12.10
N ILE A 31 -9.37 16.32 11.37
CA ILE A 31 -10.10 15.14 11.83
C ILE A 31 -9.47 14.57 13.10
N ALA A 32 -8.13 14.58 13.15
CA ALA A 32 -7.41 14.02 14.28
C ALA A 32 -7.45 14.91 15.52
N GLY A 33 -7.94 16.14 15.39
CA GLY A 33 -8.04 17.03 16.53
C GLY A 33 -6.93 18.05 16.66
N TYR A 34 -6.15 18.24 15.61
CA TYR A 34 -5.15 19.32 15.60
C TYR A 34 -5.85 20.65 15.33
N ALA A 35 -5.14 21.74 15.53
CA ALA A 35 -5.71 23.06 15.29
C ALA A 35 -6.16 23.17 13.86
N LYS A 36 -7.24 23.88 13.64
CA LYS A 36 -7.74 24.08 12.28
C LYS A 36 -6.83 25.02 11.50
N GLY A 37 -6.81 24.81 10.22
CA GLY A 37 -6.05 25.70 9.34
C GLY A 37 -4.57 25.35 9.26
N GLU A 38 -3.80 26.36 8.91
CA GLU A 38 -2.39 26.17 8.60
C GLU A 38 -1.56 25.74 9.80
N SER A 39 -1.90 26.23 10.98
CA SER A 39 -1.19 25.86 12.19
C SER A 39 -1.22 24.35 12.44
N GLY A 40 -2.41 23.76 12.33
CA GLY A 40 -2.56 22.31 12.50
C GLY A 40 -1.87 21.53 11.39
N ARG A 41 -1.95 22.02 10.18
CA ARG A 41 -1.28 21.38 9.06
C ARG A 41 0.22 21.33 9.25
N VAL A 42 0.80 22.43 9.69
CA VAL A 42 2.25 22.49 9.93
C VAL A 42 2.66 21.52 11.03
N THR A 43 1.91 21.51 12.13
CA THR A 43 2.19 20.61 13.24
C THR A 43 2.10 19.15 12.80
N ALA A 44 1.05 18.81 12.06
CA ALA A 44 0.87 17.46 11.55
C ALA A 44 1.98 17.06 10.58
N SER A 45 2.39 17.97 9.70
CA SER A 45 3.48 17.70 8.78
C SER A 45 4.79 17.42 9.50
N LYS A 46 5.06 18.15 10.56
CA LYS A 46 6.26 17.89 11.36
C LYS A 46 6.18 16.53 12.02
N THR A 47 5.01 16.18 12.53
CA THR A 47 4.80 14.89 13.16
C THR A 47 5.06 13.76 12.17
N LEU A 48 4.60 13.91 10.95
CA LEU A 48 4.75 12.88 9.94
C LEU A 48 6.21 12.63 9.52
N ARG A 49 7.10 13.55 9.83
CA ARG A 49 8.51 13.39 9.51
C ARG A 49 9.30 12.65 10.59
N LEU A 50 8.70 12.42 11.74
CA LEU A 50 9.40 11.73 12.82
C LEU A 50 9.57 10.25 12.46
N PRO A 51 10.77 9.69 12.72
CA PRO A 51 11.04 8.30 12.31
C PRO A 51 10.06 7.27 12.87
N HIS A 52 9.71 7.38 14.15
CA HIS A 52 8.80 6.41 14.75
C HIS A 52 7.39 6.53 14.21
N ILE A 53 7.01 7.72 13.78
CA ILE A 53 5.72 7.94 13.15
C ILE A 53 5.73 7.33 11.74
N GLN A 54 6.83 7.49 11.01
CA GLN A 54 6.96 6.90 9.69
C GLN A 54 6.93 5.38 9.75
N GLU A 55 7.53 4.79 10.78
CA GLU A 55 7.46 3.35 10.96
C GLU A 55 6.03 2.88 11.17
N TYR A 56 5.29 3.59 12.01
CA TYR A 56 3.90 3.26 12.25
C TYR A 56 3.08 3.39 10.95
N MET A 57 3.32 4.46 10.19
CA MET A 57 2.63 4.65 8.93
C MET A 57 2.92 3.52 7.95
N GLN A 58 4.18 3.12 7.83
CA GLN A 58 4.56 2.03 6.95
C GLN A 58 3.88 0.73 7.35
N GLN A 59 3.80 0.48 8.64
CA GLN A 59 3.11 -0.71 9.13
C GLN A 59 1.64 -0.67 8.77
N ARG A 60 0.98 0.47 8.98
CA ARG A 60 -0.43 0.61 8.64
C ARG A 60 -0.68 0.46 7.14
N VAL A 61 0.22 1.00 6.33
CA VAL A 61 0.12 0.84 4.88
C VAL A 61 0.22 -0.63 4.49
N ARG A 62 1.18 -1.35 5.07
CA ARG A 62 1.32 -2.79 4.78
C ARG A 62 0.08 -3.58 5.16
N GLU A 63 -0.48 -3.27 6.33
CA GLU A 63 -1.71 -3.94 6.77
C GLU A 63 -2.87 -3.65 5.84
N THR A 64 -2.98 -2.40 5.42
CA THR A 64 -4.06 -1.98 4.52
C THR A 64 -3.91 -2.63 3.14
N ILE A 65 -2.70 -2.72 2.65
CA ILE A 65 -2.44 -3.40 1.38
C ILE A 65 -2.82 -4.87 1.49
N GLY A 66 -2.45 -5.51 2.61
CA GLY A 66 -2.79 -6.91 2.82
C GLY A 66 -4.29 -7.16 2.78
N LEU A 67 -5.06 -6.31 3.46
CA LEU A 67 -6.52 -6.44 3.48
C LEU A 67 -7.11 -6.21 2.09
N ASN A 68 -6.61 -5.19 1.40
CA ASN A 68 -7.13 -4.86 0.07
C ASN A 68 -6.68 -5.87 -0.98
N ALA A 69 -5.52 -6.47 -0.79
CA ALA A 69 -5.07 -7.53 -1.70
C ALA A 69 -6.03 -8.71 -1.67
N THR A 70 -6.53 -9.06 -0.49
CA THR A 70 -7.50 -10.15 -0.36
C THR A 70 -8.79 -9.83 -1.12
N LYS A 71 -9.28 -8.60 -0.98
CA LYS A 71 -10.49 -8.18 -1.69
C LYS A 71 -10.27 -8.18 -3.19
N SER A 72 -9.12 -7.71 -3.62
CA SER A 72 -8.78 -7.68 -5.04
C SER A 72 -8.69 -9.09 -5.62
N LEU A 73 -8.08 -10.00 -4.87
CA LEU A 73 -7.98 -11.38 -5.29
C LEU A 73 -9.37 -11.99 -5.47
N ASN A 74 -10.25 -11.75 -4.49
CA ASN A 74 -11.62 -12.26 -4.58
C ASN A 74 -12.34 -11.73 -5.82
N LYS A 75 -12.14 -10.46 -6.13
CA LYS A 75 -12.74 -9.87 -7.32
C LYS A 75 -12.20 -10.50 -8.59
N MET A 76 -10.90 -10.75 -8.63
CA MET A 76 -10.29 -11.40 -9.79
C MET A 76 -10.82 -12.82 -9.96
N LEU A 77 -11.01 -13.54 -8.84
CA LEU A 77 -11.57 -14.89 -8.89
C LEU A 77 -12.98 -14.86 -9.44
N GLU A 78 -13.79 -13.91 -9.00
CA GLU A 78 -15.15 -13.76 -9.52
C GLU A 78 -15.15 -13.51 -11.02
N LEU A 79 -14.28 -12.62 -11.48
CA LEU A 79 -14.20 -12.28 -12.89
C LEU A 79 -13.72 -13.46 -13.73
N SER A 80 -12.79 -14.24 -13.18
CA SER A 80 -12.27 -15.38 -13.94
C SER A 80 -13.30 -16.48 -14.11
N GLN A 81 -14.28 -16.55 -13.22
CA GLN A 81 -15.28 -17.62 -13.24
C GLN A 81 -16.64 -17.19 -13.78
N GLY A 82 -17.02 -15.94 -13.56
CA GLY A 82 -18.36 -15.51 -13.83
C GLY A 82 -18.52 -14.31 -14.74
N ALA A 83 -17.44 -13.73 -15.25
CA ALA A 83 -17.58 -12.58 -16.13
C ALA A 83 -18.28 -13.00 -17.42
N LYS A 84 -19.09 -12.09 -17.97
CA LYS A 84 -19.81 -12.37 -19.20
C LYS A 84 -18.89 -12.47 -20.41
N SER A 85 -17.80 -11.73 -20.37
CA SER A 85 -16.84 -11.73 -21.48
C SER A 85 -15.77 -12.78 -21.26
N GLU A 86 -15.58 -13.64 -22.23
CA GLU A 86 -14.52 -14.65 -22.17
C GLU A 86 -13.15 -14.00 -22.12
N TYR A 87 -13.00 -12.85 -22.77
CA TYR A 87 -11.76 -12.12 -22.74
C TYR A 87 -11.44 -11.67 -21.31
N VAL A 88 -12.44 -11.14 -20.59
CA VAL A 88 -12.26 -10.71 -19.21
C VAL A 88 -11.93 -11.91 -18.33
N GLN A 89 -12.58 -13.03 -18.54
CA GLN A 89 -12.29 -14.25 -17.77
C GLN A 89 -10.85 -14.68 -18.00
N LEU A 90 -10.40 -14.67 -19.23
CA LEU A 90 -9.04 -15.06 -19.57
C LEU A 90 -8.03 -14.12 -18.94
N GLU A 91 -8.26 -12.83 -19.08
CA GLU A 91 -7.32 -11.84 -18.51
C GLU A 91 -7.25 -11.93 -16.99
N ALA A 92 -8.39 -12.11 -16.32
CA ALA A 92 -8.42 -12.26 -14.87
C ALA A 92 -7.67 -13.52 -14.44
N SER A 93 -7.87 -14.62 -15.18
CA SER A 93 -7.18 -15.87 -14.86
C SER A 93 -5.68 -15.76 -15.05
N LYS A 94 -5.25 -15.11 -16.12
CA LYS A 94 -3.84 -14.89 -16.39
C LYS A 94 -3.21 -14.03 -15.30
N ASP A 95 -3.93 -12.99 -14.88
CA ASP A 95 -3.42 -12.09 -13.85
C ASP A 95 -3.26 -12.82 -12.51
N ILE A 96 -4.21 -13.69 -12.18
CA ILE A 96 -4.11 -14.50 -10.96
C ILE A 96 -2.89 -15.40 -11.02
N LEU A 97 -2.67 -16.05 -12.14
CA LEU A 97 -1.52 -16.92 -12.31
C LEU A 97 -0.21 -16.13 -12.23
N ASP A 98 -0.18 -14.95 -12.82
CA ASP A 98 1.01 -14.10 -12.76
C ASP A 98 1.33 -13.72 -11.33
N ARG A 99 0.33 -13.34 -10.56
CA ARG A 99 0.52 -12.92 -9.17
C ARG A 99 0.94 -14.09 -8.28
N ALA A 100 0.54 -15.28 -8.66
CA ALA A 100 0.93 -16.48 -7.92
C ALA A 100 2.33 -16.98 -8.30
N GLY A 101 2.99 -16.32 -9.22
CA GLY A 101 4.34 -16.69 -9.61
C GLY A 101 4.43 -17.63 -10.80
N TYR A 102 3.32 -17.83 -11.51
CA TYR A 102 3.31 -18.72 -12.66
C TYR A 102 3.50 -17.98 -13.98
N LYS A 103 4.21 -16.86 -13.93
CA LYS A 103 4.57 -16.16 -15.14
C LYS A 103 5.56 -16.98 -15.94
N PRO A 104 5.59 -16.79 -17.25
CA PRO A 104 6.63 -17.42 -18.05
C PRO A 104 8.00 -17.03 -17.50
N VAL A 105 8.73 -18.00 -17.04
CA VAL A 105 10.03 -17.79 -16.42
C VAL A 105 11.00 -17.09 -17.36
N GLU A 106 10.90 -17.44 -18.60
CA GLU A 106 11.70 -16.88 -19.64
C GLU A 106 11.77 -15.37 -19.67
N LYS A 107 10.60 -14.74 -19.50
CA LYS A 107 10.52 -13.30 -19.54
C LYS A 107 11.21 -12.64 -18.36
N SER A 108 11.01 -13.21 -17.18
CA SER A 108 11.66 -12.71 -15.98
C SER A 108 13.16 -12.93 -16.04
N MET A 109 13.56 -14.09 -16.52
CA MET A 109 14.95 -14.43 -16.62
C MET A 109 15.69 -13.50 -17.58
N SER A 110 15.04 -13.15 -18.66
CA SER A 110 15.63 -12.23 -19.61
C SER A 110 15.96 -10.89 -18.98
N LEU A 111 15.08 -10.38 -18.16
CA LEU A 111 15.32 -9.11 -17.49
C LEU A 111 16.48 -9.19 -16.52
N ILE A 112 16.52 -10.25 -15.76
CA ILE A 112 17.58 -10.44 -14.81
C ILE A 112 18.90 -10.63 -15.52
N GLN A 113 18.91 -11.47 -16.52
CA GLN A 113 20.10 -11.72 -17.26
C GLN A 113 20.55 -10.52 -18.03
N GLY A 114 19.64 -9.71 -18.50
CA GLY A 114 19.99 -8.48 -19.14
C GLY A 114 20.84 -7.62 -18.25
N ASN A 115 20.60 -7.69 -16.97
CA ASN A 115 21.36 -6.90 -16.02
C ASN A 115 22.59 -7.61 -15.50
N ILE A 116 22.52 -8.94 -15.35
CA ILE A 116 23.57 -9.67 -14.74
C ILE A 116 24.37 -10.43 -15.72
N ASN A 117 23.70 -10.96 -16.71
CA ASN A 117 24.23 -11.92 -17.50
C ASN A 117 25.27 -11.57 -18.40
N VAL A 118 25.31 -10.37 -18.59
CA VAL A 118 26.45 -9.92 -19.25
C VAL A 118 27.64 -10.57 -18.65
N SER A 119 27.52 -10.90 -17.38
CA SER A 119 28.65 -11.51 -16.74
C SER A 119 28.57 -13.01 -16.77
N ILE A 120 27.48 -13.57 -17.10
CA ILE A 120 27.33 -15.00 -17.09
C ILE A 120 27.77 -15.58 -18.40
N ASP A 121 27.63 -14.84 -19.41
CA ASP A 121 28.11 -15.27 -20.68
C ASP A 121 29.58 -15.14 -20.79
#